data_20509c9bd5a89b59e9ae9594b834a638
#
_entry.id   20509c9bd5a89b59e9ae9594b834a638
#
_cell.length_a   1.000
_cell.length_b   1.000
_cell.length_c   1.000
_cell.angle_alpha   90.00
_cell.angle_beta   90.00
_cell.angle_gamma   90.00
#
_symmetry.space_group_name_H-M   'P 1'
#
loop_
_entity.id
_entity.type
_entity.pdbx_description
1 polymer ?
#
loop_
_entity_poly.entity_id
_entity_poly.type
_entity_poly.pdbx_seq_one_letter_code
_entity_poly.pdbx_strand_id
1 'polypeptide(L)'
;MTKLQNDLEALGLRNGDSLLIHSAFSSLHRKISPKDFIDGVRDILKNGTLLFPTLSWANVTKDDPVFDVNKTPCCTGFLPEFFRTSYEGAIRSIHPTHSCAAVGGNAEWFVCDHELDSTPVGANSPFRRLREAKGKIL
;
A
#
# COMPACT_ATOMS: atom_id res chain seq x y z
N MET A 1 18.34 -13.26 9.12
CA MET A 1 17.75 -12.18 8.31
C MET A 1 18.30 -12.25 6.89
N THR A 2 17.44 -11.98 5.91
CA THR A 2 17.87 -11.86 4.51
C THR A 2 18.63 -10.55 4.28
N LYS A 3 19.38 -10.47 3.16
CA LYS A 3 20.04 -9.21 2.79
C LYS A 3 19.04 -8.05 2.66
N LEU A 4 17.85 -8.33 2.10
CA LEU A 4 16.78 -7.34 2.00
C LEU A 4 16.39 -6.79 3.39
N GLN A 5 16.17 -7.66 4.35
CA GLN A 5 15.80 -7.26 5.70
C GLN A 5 16.88 -6.40 6.37
N ASN A 6 18.16 -6.80 6.22
CA ASN A 6 19.28 -6.00 6.74
C ASN A 6 19.33 -4.60 6.11
N ASP A 7 19.15 -4.51 4.79
CA ASP A 7 19.17 -3.25 4.06
C ASP A 7 18.00 -2.33 4.54
N LEU A 8 16.80 -2.88 4.71
CA LEU A 8 15.63 -2.14 5.18
C LEU A 8 15.76 -1.66 6.64
N GLU A 9 16.31 -2.49 7.51
CA GLU A 9 16.62 -2.09 8.89
C GLU A 9 17.70 -1.01 8.96
N ALA A 10 18.71 -1.08 8.08
CA ALA A 10 19.73 -0.03 7.96
C ALA A 10 19.13 1.31 7.50
N LEU A 11 18.08 1.27 6.65
CA LEU A 11 17.30 2.45 6.27
C LEU A 11 16.37 2.97 7.39
N GLY A 12 16.35 2.29 8.53
CA GLY A 12 15.61 2.74 9.71
C GLY A 12 14.22 2.12 9.88
N LEU A 13 13.88 1.08 9.11
CA LEU A 13 12.62 0.37 9.30
C LEU A 13 12.64 -0.44 10.61
N ARG A 14 11.55 -0.38 11.38
CA ARG A 14 11.45 -1.01 12.70
C ARG A 14 10.09 -1.67 12.91
N ASN A 15 10.03 -2.55 13.90
CA ASN A 15 8.78 -3.11 14.40
C ASN A 15 7.81 -2.00 14.83
N GLY A 16 6.55 -2.14 14.42
CA GLY A 16 5.47 -1.20 14.74
C GLY A 16 5.35 -0.02 13.76
N ASP A 17 6.28 0.15 12.82
CA ASP A 17 6.19 1.23 11.83
C ASP A 17 4.97 1.06 10.91
N SER A 18 4.41 2.18 10.49
CA SER A 18 3.52 2.27 9.34
C SER A 18 4.35 2.69 8.13
N LEU A 19 4.40 1.83 7.12
CA LEU A 19 5.24 2.01 5.93
C LEU A 19 4.40 2.03 4.67
N LEU A 20 4.53 3.10 3.87
CA LEU A 20 4.02 3.14 2.50
C LEU A 20 5.18 2.91 1.54
N ILE A 21 4.99 2.02 0.57
CA ILE A 21 5.99 1.73 -0.46
C ILE A 21 5.51 2.23 -1.83
N HIS A 22 6.29 3.12 -2.44
CA HIS A 22 6.26 3.40 -3.88
C HIS A 22 7.28 2.51 -4.56
N SER A 23 6.82 1.57 -5.40
CA SER A 23 7.71 0.56 -5.95
C SER A 23 7.86 0.64 -7.46
N ALA A 24 9.11 0.55 -7.93
CA ALA A 24 9.44 0.09 -9.27
C ALA A 24 10.02 -1.33 -9.14
N PHE A 25 9.18 -2.32 -8.88
CA PHE A 25 9.60 -3.68 -8.52
C PHE A 25 10.53 -4.32 -9.56
N SER A 26 10.31 -4.03 -10.85
CA SER A 26 11.19 -4.46 -11.94
C SER A 26 12.62 -3.89 -11.86
N SER A 27 12.81 -2.80 -11.13
CA SER A 27 14.14 -2.19 -10.91
C SER A 27 14.93 -2.87 -9.80
N LEU A 28 14.30 -3.74 -9.03
CA LEU A 28 14.99 -4.59 -8.08
C LEU A 28 15.72 -5.68 -8.87
N HIS A 29 17.01 -5.50 -9.10
CA HIS A 29 17.87 -6.47 -9.81
C HIS A 29 18.05 -7.81 -9.07
N ARG A 30 17.15 -8.14 -8.15
CA ARG A 30 17.14 -9.35 -7.36
C ARG A 30 16.06 -10.31 -7.88
N LYS A 31 16.40 -11.60 -7.92
CA LYS A 31 15.41 -12.66 -8.14
C LYS A 31 14.64 -12.91 -6.84
N ILE A 32 13.71 -12.03 -6.53
CA ILE A 32 12.80 -12.17 -5.38
C ILE A 32 11.36 -12.18 -5.88
N SER A 33 10.55 -13.08 -5.35
CA SER A 33 9.13 -13.08 -5.68
C SER A 33 8.42 -11.89 -4.99
N PRO A 34 7.31 -11.39 -5.56
CA PRO A 34 6.50 -10.34 -4.92
C PRO A 34 6.10 -10.71 -3.50
N LYS A 35 5.70 -11.96 -3.30
CA LYS A 35 5.30 -12.47 -1.98
C LYS A 35 6.47 -12.44 -1.00
N ASP A 36 7.62 -12.96 -1.39
CA ASP A 36 8.80 -13.01 -0.50
C ASP A 36 9.29 -11.60 -0.15
N PHE A 37 9.18 -10.65 -1.08
CA PHE A 37 9.49 -9.25 -0.81
C PHE A 37 8.54 -8.68 0.26
N ILE A 38 7.24 -8.87 0.08
CA ILE A 38 6.23 -8.37 1.02
C ILE A 38 6.38 -9.05 2.39
N ASP A 39 6.57 -10.37 2.41
CA ASP A 39 6.79 -11.13 3.66
C ASP A 39 8.04 -10.63 4.39
N GLY A 40 9.14 -10.40 3.67
CA GLY A 40 10.37 -9.86 4.25
C GLY A 40 10.19 -8.48 4.89
N VAL A 41 9.40 -7.61 4.28
CA VAL A 41 9.02 -6.31 4.87
C VAL A 41 8.14 -6.52 6.11
N ARG A 42 7.13 -7.38 6.00
CA ARG A 42 6.19 -7.69 7.09
C ARG A 42 6.89 -8.28 8.32
N ASP A 43 7.90 -9.11 8.11
CA ASP A 43 8.70 -9.70 9.20
C ASP A 43 9.42 -8.62 10.04
N ILE A 44 9.81 -7.51 9.43
CA ILE A 44 10.40 -6.38 10.15
C ILE A 44 9.30 -5.57 10.87
N LEU A 45 8.22 -5.26 10.15
CA LEU A 45 7.13 -4.45 10.69
C LEU A 45 6.38 -5.13 11.83
N LYS A 46 6.25 -6.46 11.78
CA LYS A 46 5.51 -7.29 12.77
C LYS A 46 4.11 -6.74 13.06
N ASN A 47 3.97 -5.96 14.15
CA ASN A 47 2.72 -5.33 14.56
C ASN A 47 2.39 -4.05 13.79
N GLY A 48 3.30 -3.59 12.94
CA GLY A 48 3.12 -2.41 12.11
C GLY A 48 2.19 -2.65 10.92
N THR A 49 2.08 -1.64 10.06
CA THR A 49 1.17 -1.67 8.90
C THR A 49 1.95 -1.37 7.63
N LEU A 50 1.77 -2.22 6.62
CA LEU A 50 2.29 -2.02 5.28
C LEU A 50 1.19 -1.50 4.37
N LEU A 51 1.52 -0.45 3.60
CA LEU A 51 0.62 0.20 2.65
C LEU A 51 1.24 0.26 1.26
N PHE A 52 0.39 0.09 0.25
CA PHE A 52 0.73 0.37 -1.15
C PHE A 52 -0.30 1.31 -1.76
N PRO A 53 0.11 2.36 -2.50
CA PRO A 53 -0.82 3.15 -3.28
C PRO A 53 -1.39 2.30 -4.41
N THR A 54 -2.72 2.17 -4.43
CA THR A 54 -3.45 1.40 -5.45
C THR A 54 -4.30 2.32 -6.30
N LEU A 55 -3.66 3.41 -6.79
CA LEU A 55 -4.32 4.46 -7.55
C LEU A 55 -4.92 3.91 -8.84
N SER A 56 -6.08 4.41 -9.21
CA SER A 56 -6.85 3.98 -10.39
C SER A 56 -7.29 5.16 -11.29
N TRP A 57 -6.63 6.29 -11.18
CA TRP A 57 -6.95 7.49 -11.96
C TRP A 57 -6.85 7.29 -13.49
N ALA A 58 -6.06 6.34 -13.96
CA ALA A 58 -5.98 6.00 -15.38
C ALA A 58 -7.15 5.11 -15.85
N ASN A 59 -7.82 4.42 -14.93
CA ASN A 59 -8.89 3.47 -15.23
C ASN A 59 -10.28 4.04 -14.95
N VAL A 60 -10.38 4.95 -13.98
CA VAL A 60 -11.65 5.62 -13.62
C VAL A 60 -11.61 7.05 -14.15
N THR A 61 -12.40 7.32 -15.16
CA THR A 61 -12.40 8.59 -15.91
C THR A 61 -13.81 9.15 -16.01
N LYS A 62 -13.95 10.32 -16.60
CA LYS A 62 -15.27 10.90 -16.90
C LYS A 62 -16.10 10.06 -17.88
N ASP A 63 -15.41 9.34 -18.76
CA ASP A 63 -16.04 8.47 -19.78
C ASP A 63 -16.36 7.08 -19.22
N ASP A 64 -15.62 6.64 -18.21
CA ASP A 64 -15.86 5.39 -17.48
C ASP A 64 -15.74 5.65 -15.97
N PRO A 65 -16.79 6.23 -15.33
CA PRO A 65 -16.73 6.67 -13.93
C PRO A 65 -17.07 5.55 -12.93
N VAL A 66 -16.71 4.30 -13.24
CA VAL A 66 -17.02 3.15 -12.40
C VAL A 66 -15.80 2.69 -11.63
N PHE A 67 -15.93 2.63 -10.32
CA PHE A 67 -14.95 2.05 -9.40
C PHE A 67 -15.55 0.88 -8.62
N ASP A 68 -14.92 -0.27 -8.70
CA ASP A 68 -15.20 -1.45 -7.89
C ASP A 68 -13.96 -1.76 -7.06
N VAL A 69 -14.09 -1.73 -5.74
CA VAL A 69 -12.96 -1.91 -4.82
C VAL A 69 -12.22 -3.23 -5.04
N ASN A 70 -12.92 -4.27 -5.47
CA ASN A 70 -12.35 -5.60 -5.71
C ASN A 70 -11.83 -5.79 -7.14
N LYS A 71 -12.44 -5.13 -8.13
CA LYS A 71 -12.18 -5.41 -9.56
C LYS A 71 -11.38 -4.34 -10.27
N THR A 72 -11.55 -3.06 -9.91
CA THR A 72 -10.86 -1.97 -10.61
C THR A 72 -9.35 -2.10 -10.42
N PRO A 73 -8.57 -2.31 -11.51
CA PRO A 73 -7.13 -2.45 -11.40
C PRO A 73 -6.49 -1.13 -10.96
N CYS A 74 -5.31 -1.22 -10.36
CA CYS A 74 -4.51 -0.03 -10.08
C CYS A 74 -3.52 0.25 -11.21
N CYS A 75 -3.16 1.52 -11.37
CA CYS A 75 -2.19 1.99 -12.38
C CYS A 75 -0.82 2.33 -11.77
N THR A 76 -0.54 1.92 -10.55
CA THR A 76 0.69 2.25 -9.81
C THR A 76 1.76 1.17 -9.88
N GLY A 77 1.57 0.16 -10.72
CA GLY A 77 2.57 -0.85 -11.01
C GLY A 77 2.22 -2.26 -10.54
N PHE A 78 3.12 -3.18 -10.84
CA PHE A 78 2.90 -4.61 -10.63
C PHE A 78 2.76 -5.00 -9.14
N LEU A 79 3.63 -4.50 -8.28
CA LEU A 79 3.63 -4.91 -6.87
C LEU A 79 2.37 -4.43 -6.10
N PRO A 80 1.89 -3.19 -6.25
CA PRO A 80 0.61 -2.77 -5.69
C PRO A 80 -0.58 -3.58 -6.20
N GLU A 81 -0.59 -3.95 -7.49
CA GLU A 81 -1.64 -4.76 -8.08
C GLU A 81 -1.63 -6.19 -7.51
N PHE A 82 -0.45 -6.82 -7.43
CA PHE A 82 -0.28 -8.11 -6.77
C PHE A 82 -0.74 -8.05 -5.31
N PHE A 83 -0.33 -7.01 -4.58
CA PHE A 83 -0.66 -6.84 -3.17
C PHE A 83 -2.16 -6.80 -2.92
N ARG A 84 -2.90 -5.96 -3.65
CA ARG A 84 -4.35 -5.83 -3.46
C ARG A 84 -5.15 -7.04 -3.93
N THR A 85 -4.65 -7.81 -4.92
CA THR A 85 -5.40 -8.93 -5.51
C THR A 85 -5.07 -10.28 -4.91
N SER A 86 -3.83 -10.46 -4.44
CA SER A 86 -3.27 -11.78 -4.18
C SER A 86 -2.61 -11.93 -2.81
N TYR A 87 -2.31 -10.81 -2.13
CA TYR A 87 -1.68 -10.91 -0.82
C TYR A 87 -2.73 -11.09 0.29
N GLU A 88 -2.62 -12.19 1.04
CA GLU A 88 -3.58 -12.55 2.08
C GLU A 88 -3.67 -11.46 3.17
N GLY A 89 -4.90 -11.08 3.50
CA GLY A 89 -5.20 -10.07 4.51
C GLY A 89 -5.07 -8.61 4.04
N ALA A 90 -4.65 -8.38 2.79
CA ALA A 90 -4.65 -7.02 2.24
C ALA A 90 -6.08 -6.52 2.02
N ILE A 91 -6.35 -5.30 2.49
CA ILE A 91 -7.64 -4.61 2.31
C ILE A 91 -7.40 -3.28 1.60
N ARG A 92 -8.35 -2.85 0.79
CA ARG A 92 -8.26 -1.64 -0.05
C ARG A 92 -9.26 -0.59 0.39
N SER A 93 -8.85 0.65 0.44
CA SER A 93 -9.75 1.78 0.68
C SER A 93 -10.65 2.06 -0.52
N ILE A 94 -11.82 2.63 -0.27
CA ILE A 94 -12.80 2.97 -1.29
C ILE A 94 -12.61 4.44 -1.69
N HIS A 95 -11.94 4.65 -2.81
CA HIS A 95 -11.85 5.96 -3.45
C HIS A 95 -11.64 5.74 -4.96
N PRO A 96 -12.39 6.43 -5.83
CA PRO A 96 -12.42 6.11 -7.26
C PRO A 96 -11.07 6.23 -7.95
N THR A 97 -10.21 7.13 -7.53
CA THR A 97 -8.94 7.41 -8.21
C THR A 97 -7.71 7.23 -7.34
N HIS A 98 -7.81 7.37 -6.02
CA HIS A 98 -6.66 7.43 -5.11
C HIS A 98 -6.76 6.46 -3.93
N SER A 99 -7.26 5.26 -4.18
CA SER A 99 -7.30 4.21 -3.15
C SER A 99 -5.90 3.75 -2.75
N CYS A 100 -5.80 3.17 -1.57
CA CYS A 100 -4.60 2.55 -1.02
C CYS A 100 -4.97 1.19 -0.45
N ALA A 101 -4.08 0.21 -0.57
CA ALA A 101 -4.24 -1.07 0.09
C ALA A 101 -3.31 -1.19 1.29
N ALA A 102 -3.75 -1.89 2.33
CA ALA A 102 -3.00 -2.04 3.58
C ALA A 102 -3.14 -3.44 4.16
N VAL A 103 -2.12 -3.87 4.91
CA VAL A 103 -2.12 -5.08 5.74
C VAL A 103 -1.38 -4.83 7.05
N GLY A 104 -1.87 -5.37 8.13
CA GLY A 104 -1.21 -5.30 9.44
C GLY A 104 -2.09 -4.71 10.53
N GLY A 105 -1.47 -4.34 11.67
CA GLY A 105 -2.18 -4.02 12.89
C GLY A 105 -3.22 -2.91 12.78
N ASN A 106 -2.96 -1.86 12.01
CA ASN A 106 -3.86 -0.71 11.84
C ASN A 106 -4.43 -0.61 10.42
N ALA A 107 -4.43 -1.69 9.63
CA ALA A 107 -4.86 -1.65 8.24
C ALA A 107 -6.29 -1.11 8.08
N GLU A 108 -7.23 -1.56 8.92
CA GLU A 108 -8.62 -1.09 8.87
C GLU A 108 -8.74 0.41 9.16
N TRP A 109 -8.02 0.92 10.16
CA TRP A 109 -7.99 2.35 10.43
C TRP A 109 -7.45 3.16 9.25
N PHE A 110 -6.47 2.64 8.54
CA PHE A 110 -5.93 3.34 7.37
C PHE A 110 -6.93 3.43 6.22
N VAL A 111 -7.73 2.40 5.99
CA VAL A 111 -8.58 2.31 4.79
C VAL A 111 -10.04 2.72 5.01
N CYS A 112 -10.52 2.79 6.26
CA CYS A 112 -11.91 3.14 6.54
C CYS A 112 -12.23 4.59 6.18
N ASP A 113 -13.49 4.84 5.85
CA ASP A 113 -14.08 6.17 5.59
C ASP A 113 -13.48 6.96 4.41
N HIS A 114 -12.61 6.35 3.59
CA HIS A 114 -11.97 7.04 2.46
C HIS A 114 -13.01 7.46 1.40
N GLU A 115 -14.12 6.77 1.31
CA GLU A 115 -15.27 7.10 0.46
C GLU A 115 -15.95 8.43 0.82
N LEU A 116 -15.70 8.95 2.01
CA LEU A 116 -16.24 10.25 2.45
C LEU A 116 -15.42 11.44 1.90
N ASP A 117 -14.23 11.17 1.38
CA ASP A 117 -13.37 12.21 0.82
C ASP A 117 -13.83 12.58 -0.60
N SER A 118 -13.97 13.87 -0.86
CA SER A 118 -14.26 14.43 -2.18
C SER A 118 -13.01 14.81 -2.97
N THR A 119 -11.84 14.65 -2.38
CA THR A 119 -10.53 14.98 -2.97
C THR A 119 -9.58 13.79 -2.85
N PRO A 120 -8.54 13.71 -3.70
CA PRO A 120 -7.59 12.60 -3.69
C PRO A 120 -6.91 12.33 -2.35
N VAL A 121 -6.63 13.38 -1.58
CA VAL A 121 -5.95 13.30 -0.28
C VAL A 121 -6.73 14.13 0.73
N GLY A 122 -7.93 13.69 1.04
CA GLY A 122 -8.80 14.30 2.04
C GLY A 122 -8.50 13.83 3.47
N ALA A 123 -9.37 14.22 4.38
CA ALA A 123 -9.19 13.96 5.82
C ALA A 123 -9.17 12.46 6.18
N ASN A 124 -9.85 11.61 5.39
CA ASN A 124 -9.94 10.17 5.62
C ASN A 124 -8.98 9.36 4.72
N SER A 125 -8.17 10.03 3.91
CA SER A 125 -7.22 9.37 3.03
C SER A 125 -6.16 8.60 3.83
N PRO A 126 -5.81 7.36 3.42
CA PRO A 126 -4.67 6.63 3.98
C PRO A 126 -3.36 7.41 3.92
N PHE A 127 -3.17 8.26 2.91
CA PHE A 127 -1.97 9.10 2.78
C PHE A 127 -1.91 10.17 3.88
N ARG A 128 -3.03 10.80 4.22
CA ARG A 128 -3.10 11.74 5.33
C ARG A 128 -2.92 11.02 6.66
N ARG A 129 -3.56 9.89 6.84
CA ARG A 129 -3.43 9.05 8.05
C ARG A 129 -2.00 8.55 8.26
N LEU A 130 -1.25 8.30 7.18
CA LEU A 130 0.17 7.97 7.27
C LEU A 130 0.97 9.09 7.94
N ARG A 131 0.69 10.34 7.58
CA ARG A 131 1.29 11.51 8.23
C ARG A 131 0.93 11.59 9.71
N GLU A 132 -0.34 11.40 10.04
CA GLU A 132 -0.84 11.40 11.43
C GLU A 132 -0.19 10.29 12.26
N ALA A 133 0.00 9.12 11.68
CA ALA A 133 0.70 7.98 12.29
C ALA A 133 2.23 8.16 12.33
N LYS A 134 2.78 9.29 11.85
CA LYS A 134 4.24 9.50 11.67
C LYS A 134 4.90 8.36 10.88
N GLY A 135 4.17 7.86 9.88
CA GLY A 135 4.62 6.75 9.06
C GLY A 135 5.80 7.11 8.15
N LYS A 136 6.37 6.07 7.58
CA LYS A 136 7.54 6.14 6.69
C LYS A 136 7.12 5.89 5.25
N ILE A 137 7.91 6.42 4.32
CA ILE A 137 7.77 6.19 2.87
C ILE A 137 9.09 5.62 2.35
N LEU A 138 9.00 4.57 1.54
CA LEU A 138 10.10 3.94 0.84
C LEU A 138 9.88 4.01 -0.67
#